data_501875f729ac99258fc718725452b2b1
#
_entry.id   501875f729ac99258fc718725452b2b1
#
_cell.length_a   1.000
_cell.length_b   1.000
_cell.length_c   1.000
_cell.angle_alpha   90.00
_cell.angle_beta   90.00
_cell.angle_gamma   90.00
#
_symmetry.space_group_name_H-M   'P 1'
#
loop_
_entity.id
_entity.type
_entity.pdbx_description
1 polymer ?
#
loop_
_entity_poly.entity_id
_entity_poly.type
_entity_poly.pdbx_seq_one_letter_code
_entity_poly.pdbx_strand_id
1 'polypeptide(L)'
;MQNSPAHGDFGVPAAEAADGQHHRTRSRSHEWQDPAASAAAAGELDGISFLREMQAGRIPPPPIAATLGFGLVSVEPGRAVFDITPAEYHYNPIGSVHGGVYATLCDSACGCAVHSMLPAAAYYTSLDLATRFIRPVTTGSGRLLCEGTVTHLGSRTALAEARLTDASGKLYAHATSNCLIFRPGG
;
A
#
# COMPACT_ATOMS: atom_id res chain seq x y z
N MET A 1 -22.91 43.09 -24.52
CA MET A 1 -23.83 42.33 -23.65
C MET A 1 -23.11 41.04 -23.32
N GLN A 2 -22.49 40.98 -22.13
CA GLN A 2 -21.72 39.82 -21.64
C GLN A 2 -22.65 39.01 -20.72
N ASN A 3 -22.95 37.79 -21.12
CA ASN A 3 -23.59 36.82 -20.23
C ASN A 3 -22.51 36.08 -19.43
N SER A 4 -22.46 36.36 -18.14
CA SER A 4 -21.68 35.60 -17.15
C SER A 4 -22.48 34.34 -16.77
N PRO A 5 -21.87 33.14 -16.74
CA PRO A 5 -22.56 31.94 -16.24
C PRO A 5 -22.67 32.01 -14.72
N ALA A 6 -23.89 31.71 -14.25
CA ALA A 6 -24.19 31.63 -12.83
C ALA A 6 -23.36 30.52 -12.14
N HIS A 7 -22.61 30.86 -11.10
CA HIS A 7 -22.03 29.92 -10.17
C HIS A 7 -23.16 29.18 -9.44
N GLY A 8 -23.25 27.87 -9.66
CA GLY A 8 -24.15 27.01 -8.92
C GLY A 8 -23.73 27.02 -7.45
N ASP A 9 -24.65 27.44 -6.60
CA ASP A 9 -24.53 27.36 -5.14
C ASP A 9 -24.60 25.88 -4.73
N PHE A 10 -23.44 25.30 -4.40
CA PHE A 10 -23.38 24.01 -3.73
C PHE A 10 -23.74 24.22 -2.26
N GLY A 11 -25.04 24.42 -1.99
CA GLY A 11 -25.60 24.50 -0.65
C GLY A 11 -25.30 23.21 0.11
N VAL A 12 -24.24 23.22 0.92
CA VAL A 12 -24.01 22.21 1.95
C VAL A 12 -25.12 22.47 3.00
N PRO A 13 -26.06 21.52 3.22
CA PRO A 13 -27.05 21.72 4.28
C PRO A 13 -26.33 21.89 5.60
N ALA A 14 -26.63 22.98 6.31
CA ALA A 14 -26.17 23.16 7.68
C ALA A 14 -26.66 21.94 8.49
N ALA A 15 -25.72 21.13 8.97
CA ALA A 15 -26.04 20.06 9.89
C ALA A 15 -26.65 20.67 11.13
N GLU A 16 -27.96 20.48 11.34
CA GLU A 16 -28.58 20.71 12.63
C GLU A 16 -27.79 19.93 13.66
N ALA A 17 -27.30 20.63 14.68
CA ALA A 17 -26.57 20.04 15.80
C ALA A 17 -27.49 19.05 16.51
N ALA A 18 -27.35 17.76 16.18
CA ALA A 18 -28.00 16.67 16.89
C ALA A 18 -27.39 16.62 18.30
N ASP A 19 -28.23 16.96 19.24
CA ASP A 19 -27.99 16.97 20.68
C ASP A 19 -27.37 15.64 21.13
N GLY A 20 -26.23 15.70 21.80
CA GLY A 20 -25.81 14.68 22.76
C GLY A 20 -25.10 13.42 22.25
N GLN A 21 -24.65 13.31 21.02
CA GLN A 21 -23.72 12.23 20.66
C GLN A 21 -22.31 12.56 21.17
N HIS A 22 -22.00 12.08 22.39
CA HIS A 22 -20.64 12.05 22.90
C HIS A 22 -19.75 11.31 21.85
N HIS A 23 -18.89 12.05 21.16
CA HIS A 23 -17.86 11.48 20.31
C HIS A 23 -16.94 10.60 21.18
N ARG A 24 -17.22 9.29 21.20
CA ARG A 24 -16.40 8.35 21.98
C ARG A 24 -15.01 8.34 21.37
N THR A 25 -14.03 8.79 22.12
CA THR A 25 -12.62 8.67 21.77
C THR A 25 -12.27 7.20 21.59
N ARG A 26 -11.61 6.88 20.49
CA ARG A 26 -11.06 5.55 20.20
C ARG A 26 -9.56 5.62 20.32
N SER A 27 -8.93 4.51 20.69
CA SER A 27 -7.48 4.39 20.78
C SER A 27 -7.01 3.14 20.06
N ARG A 28 -5.78 3.17 19.57
CA ARG A 28 -5.05 2.03 19.02
C ARG A 28 -3.61 2.12 19.46
N SER A 29 -3.02 0.99 19.84
CA SER A 29 -1.58 0.83 20.03
C SER A 29 -1.03 -0.10 18.97
N HIS A 30 0.22 0.12 18.57
CA HIS A 30 0.97 -0.77 17.70
C HIS A 30 2.46 -0.68 18.08
N GLU A 31 3.19 -1.74 17.81
CA GLU A 31 4.60 -1.87 18.12
C GLU A 31 5.36 -2.18 16.84
N TRP A 32 6.63 -1.79 16.79
CA TRP A 32 7.53 -2.12 15.70
C TRP A 32 8.93 -2.38 16.25
N GLN A 33 9.72 -3.11 15.51
CA GLN A 33 11.13 -3.36 15.81
C GLN A 33 12.02 -2.34 15.09
N ASP A 34 13.27 -2.20 15.54
CA ASP A 34 14.24 -1.31 14.92
C ASP A 34 14.41 -1.66 13.43
N PRO A 35 14.09 -0.73 12.50
CA PRO A 35 14.20 -0.96 11.07
C PRO A 35 15.63 -1.18 10.58
N ALA A 36 16.66 -0.81 11.37
CA ALA A 36 18.06 -1.02 11.01
C ALA A 36 18.40 -2.51 10.85
N ALA A 37 17.78 -3.40 11.63
CA ALA A 37 17.96 -4.85 11.51
C ALA A 37 17.49 -5.37 10.14
N SER A 38 16.31 -4.92 9.69
CA SER A 38 15.76 -5.29 8.37
C SER A 38 16.61 -4.72 7.24
N ALA A 39 17.08 -3.47 7.36
CA ALA A 39 17.95 -2.84 6.37
C ALA A 39 19.30 -3.58 6.20
N ALA A 40 19.91 -4.03 7.30
CA ALA A 40 21.13 -4.83 7.24
C ALA A 40 20.90 -6.16 6.50
N ALA A 41 19.85 -6.90 6.86
CA ALA A 41 19.52 -8.18 6.23
C ALA A 41 19.22 -8.03 4.72
N ALA A 42 18.59 -6.91 4.30
CA ALA A 42 18.31 -6.61 2.89
C ALA A 42 19.60 -6.41 2.06
N GLY A 43 20.71 -5.99 2.69
CA GLY A 43 22.01 -5.87 2.02
C GLY A 43 22.74 -7.20 1.83
N GLU A 44 22.44 -8.22 2.65
CA GLU A 44 23.14 -9.51 2.67
C GLU A 44 22.44 -10.59 1.84
N LEU A 45 21.12 -10.57 1.78
CA LEU A 45 20.30 -11.58 1.11
C LEU A 45 19.90 -11.12 -0.29
N ASP A 46 19.66 -12.09 -1.19
CA ASP A 46 18.88 -11.80 -2.39
C ASP A 46 17.44 -11.48 -2.03
N GLY A 47 16.74 -10.74 -2.92
CA GLY A 47 15.44 -10.18 -2.60
C GLY A 47 14.37 -11.21 -2.26
N ILE A 48 14.36 -12.38 -2.95
CA ILE A 48 13.35 -13.42 -2.66
C ILE A 48 13.61 -14.09 -1.31
N SER A 49 14.87 -14.34 -0.96
CA SER A 49 15.26 -14.90 0.34
C SER A 49 14.92 -13.93 1.46
N PHE A 50 15.26 -12.64 1.32
CA PHE A 50 14.90 -11.59 2.27
C PHE A 50 13.38 -11.54 2.55
N LEU A 51 12.56 -11.52 1.49
CA LEU A 51 11.11 -11.44 1.63
C LEU A 51 10.51 -12.72 2.24
N ARG A 52 11.07 -13.90 1.95
CA ARG A 52 10.66 -15.15 2.59
C ARG A 52 11.00 -15.20 4.08
N GLU A 53 12.16 -14.67 4.47
CA GLU A 53 12.55 -14.55 5.89
C GLU A 53 11.60 -13.58 6.63
N MET A 54 11.20 -12.47 5.97
CA MET A 54 10.20 -11.53 6.50
C MET A 54 8.82 -12.18 6.62
N GLN A 55 8.37 -12.90 5.59
CA GLN A 55 7.10 -13.64 5.62
C GLN A 55 7.07 -14.69 6.74
N ALA A 56 8.20 -15.33 7.01
CA ALA A 56 8.34 -16.32 8.08
C ALA A 56 8.52 -15.70 9.48
N GLY A 57 8.57 -14.36 9.59
CA GLY A 57 8.72 -13.63 10.85
C GLY A 57 10.16 -13.65 11.42
N ARG A 58 11.15 -14.10 10.67
CA ARG A 58 12.57 -14.07 11.10
C ARG A 58 13.24 -12.72 10.86
N ILE A 59 12.77 -11.99 9.86
CA ILE A 59 13.11 -10.57 9.66
C ILE A 59 11.86 -9.76 10.01
N PRO A 60 11.97 -8.72 10.85
CA PRO A 60 10.82 -7.90 11.22
C PRO A 60 10.25 -7.15 10.01
N PRO A 61 8.92 -6.98 9.92
CA PRO A 61 8.29 -6.16 8.89
C PRO A 61 8.64 -4.68 9.10
N PRO A 62 8.52 -3.85 8.06
CA PRO A 62 8.76 -2.42 8.19
C PRO A 62 7.73 -1.77 9.13
N PRO A 63 8.09 -0.73 9.90
CA PRO A 63 7.19 -0.06 10.86
C PRO A 63 5.87 0.40 10.25
N ILE A 64 5.85 0.79 8.97
CA ILE A 64 4.63 1.20 8.26
C ILE A 64 3.58 0.07 8.20
N ALA A 65 4.01 -1.18 8.15
CA ALA A 65 3.10 -2.33 8.16
C ALA A 65 2.34 -2.42 9.50
N ALA A 66 3.02 -2.23 10.63
CA ALA A 66 2.39 -2.16 11.95
C ALA A 66 1.49 -0.92 12.07
N THR A 67 1.92 0.23 11.55
CA THR A 67 1.16 1.48 11.57
C THR A 67 -0.17 1.35 10.84
N LEU A 68 -0.21 0.70 9.70
CA LEU A 68 -1.45 0.53 8.92
C LEU A 68 -2.11 -0.85 9.14
N GLY A 69 -1.43 -1.82 9.77
CA GLY A 69 -1.99 -3.14 10.04
C GLY A 69 -2.14 -4.00 8.79
N PHE A 70 -1.13 -4.01 7.92
CA PHE A 70 -1.07 -4.88 6.75
C PHE A 70 0.12 -5.84 6.84
N GLY A 71 0.10 -6.94 6.08
CA GLY A 71 1.15 -7.95 6.12
C GLY A 71 1.47 -8.58 4.77
N LEU A 72 2.69 -9.12 4.64
CA LEU A 72 3.11 -9.93 3.48
C LEU A 72 2.55 -11.35 3.62
N VAL A 73 1.70 -11.75 2.68
CA VAL A 73 0.99 -13.05 2.69
C VAL A 73 1.75 -14.11 1.88
N SER A 74 2.21 -13.74 0.70
CA SER A 74 2.97 -14.65 -0.15
C SER A 74 3.95 -13.88 -1.03
N VAL A 75 5.04 -14.55 -1.40
CA VAL A 75 6.04 -14.01 -2.30
C VAL A 75 6.61 -15.11 -3.20
N GLU A 76 6.73 -14.78 -4.47
CA GLU A 76 7.35 -15.57 -5.52
C GLU A 76 8.21 -14.62 -6.38
N PRO A 77 9.18 -15.12 -7.15
CA PRO A 77 9.94 -14.26 -8.06
C PRO A 77 9.02 -13.46 -8.99
N GLY A 78 9.09 -12.15 -8.91
CA GLY A 78 8.27 -11.21 -9.68
C GLY A 78 6.83 -11.01 -9.18
N ARG A 79 6.47 -11.58 -8.00
CA ARG A 79 5.12 -11.46 -7.44
C ARG A 79 5.17 -11.33 -5.93
N ALA A 80 4.40 -10.40 -5.37
CA ALA A 80 4.21 -10.26 -3.92
C ALA A 80 2.75 -9.97 -3.59
N VAL A 81 2.22 -10.58 -2.54
CA VAL A 81 0.84 -10.36 -2.09
C VAL A 81 0.84 -9.89 -0.66
N PHE A 82 0.18 -8.76 -0.43
CA PHE A 82 -0.10 -8.22 0.89
C PHE A 82 -1.58 -8.32 1.21
N ASP A 83 -1.91 -8.32 2.49
CA ASP A 83 -3.29 -8.22 2.93
C ASP A 83 -3.52 -7.08 3.90
N ILE A 84 -4.76 -6.64 3.99
CA ILE A 84 -5.23 -5.70 5.00
C ILE A 84 -6.67 -6.01 5.35
N THR A 85 -7.02 -5.87 6.63
CA THR A 85 -8.41 -5.80 7.08
C THR A 85 -8.75 -4.34 7.38
N PRO A 86 -9.63 -3.71 6.60
CA PRO A 86 -10.01 -2.32 6.80
C PRO A 86 -10.59 -2.06 8.19
N ALA A 87 -10.21 -0.93 8.79
CA ALA A 87 -10.67 -0.52 10.12
C ALA A 87 -10.97 0.98 10.14
N GLU A 88 -11.70 1.45 11.15
CA GLU A 88 -12.10 2.87 11.27
C GLU A 88 -10.91 3.84 11.23
N TYR A 89 -9.77 3.46 11.81
CA TYR A 89 -8.56 4.31 11.82
C TYR A 89 -7.92 4.50 10.43
N HIS A 90 -8.40 3.80 9.42
CA HIS A 90 -8.01 4.02 8.04
C HIS A 90 -8.88 5.06 7.32
N TYR A 91 -9.97 5.52 7.95
CA TYR A 91 -10.99 6.31 7.26
C TYR A 91 -10.55 7.75 6.97
N ASN A 92 -11.04 8.25 5.86
CA ASN A 92 -11.07 9.66 5.52
C ASN A 92 -12.34 10.33 6.13
N PRO A 93 -12.49 11.67 6.04
CA PRO A 93 -13.66 12.37 6.60
C PRO A 93 -15.01 12.00 5.96
N ILE A 94 -15.03 11.35 4.80
CA ILE A 94 -16.26 10.97 4.10
C ILE A 94 -16.68 9.52 4.35
N GLY A 95 -16.10 8.85 5.36
CA GLY A 95 -16.56 7.55 5.83
C GLY A 95 -16.10 6.32 5.04
N SER A 96 -14.99 6.43 4.33
CA SER A 96 -14.33 5.32 3.64
C SER A 96 -12.83 5.31 3.91
N VAL A 97 -12.17 4.21 3.61
CA VAL A 97 -10.71 4.10 3.75
C VAL A 97 -10.01 5.16 2.90
N HIS A 98 -9.07 5.87 3.49
CA HIS A 98 -8.30 6.91 2.81
C HIS A 98 -7.46 6.35 1.66
N GLY A 99 -7.40 7.05 0.54
CA GLY A 99 -6.66 6.63 -0.65
C GLY A 99 -5.17 6.39 -0.41
N GLY A 100 -4.57 7.08 0.57
CA GLY A 100 -3.18 6.84 0.99
C GLY A 100 -2.94 5.42 1.50
N VAL A 101 -3.94 4.76 2.11
CA VAL A 101 -3.83 3.35 2.54
C VAL A 101 -3.73 2.43 1.32
N TYR A 102 -4.56 2.64 0.30
CA TYR A 102 -4.47 1.89 -0.96
C TYR A 102 -3.11 2.11 -1.65
N ALA A 103 -2.65 3.37 -1.69
CA ALA A 103 -1.38 3.71 -2.32
C ALA A 103 -0.21 3.02 -1.61
N THR A 104 -0.18 3.01 -0.26
CA THR A 104 0.86 2.32 0.50
C THR A 104 0.88 0.81 0.24
N LEU A 105 -0.31 0.17 0.16
CA LEU A 105 -0.39 -1.25 -0.18
C LEU A 105 0.11 -1.54 -1.59
N CYS A 106 -0.30 -0.71 -2.56
CA CYS A 106 0.12 -0.86 -3.96
C CYS A 106 1.63 -0.64 -4.14
N ASP A 107 2.19 0.37 -3.46
CA ASP A 107 3.64 0.62 -3.47
C ASP A 107 4.41 -0.56 -2.87
N SER A 108 3.97 -1.06 -1.70
CA SER A 108 4.58 -2.22 -1.06
C SER A 108 4.51 -3.47 -1.95
N ALA A 109 3.38 -3.71 -2.60
CA ALA A 109 3.19 -4.87 -3.47
C ALA A 109 4.05 -4.78 -4.74
N CYS A 110 4.06 -3.62 -5.43
CA CYS A 110 4.91 -3.39 -6.61
C CYS A 110 6.39 -3.49 -6.25
N GLY A 111 6.81 -2.80 -5.19
CA GLY A 111 8.20 -2.76 -4.78
C GLY A 111 8.73 -4.13 -4.34
N CYS A 112 7.97 -4.88 -3.54
CA CYS A 112 8.37 -6.22 -3.11
C CYS A 112 8.37 -7.22 -4.28
N ALA A 113 7.45 -7.08 -5.26
CA ALA A 113 7.51 -7.88 -6.48
C ALA A 113 8.80 -7.63 -7.25
N VAL A 114 9.22 -6.37 -7.41
CA VAL A 114 10.52 -6.02 -8.03
C VAL A 114 11.67 -6.54 -7.18
N HIS A 115 11.66 -6.29 -5.86
CA HIS A 115 12.73 -6.73 -4.97
C HIS A 115 12.97 -8.24 -5.02
N SER A 116 11.90 -9.04 -5.11
CA SER A 116 11.99 -10.50 -5.18
C SER A 116 12.82 -11.04 -6.37
N MET A 117 13.11 -10.21 -7.35
CA MET A 117 13.92 -10.57 -8.54
C MET A 117 15.33 -9.99 -8.49
N LEU A 118 15.70 -9.27 -7.44
CA LEU A 118 17.01 -8.65 -7.33
C LEU A 118 18.02 -9.57 -6.64
N PRO A 119 19.29 -9.60 -7.12
CA PRO A 119 20.35 -10.31 -6.44
C PRO A 119 20.75 -9.60 -5.13
N ALA A 120 21.52 -10.28 -4.29
CA ALA A 120 22.08 -9.69 -3.09
C ALA A 120 22.83 -8.39 -3.39
N ALA A 121 22.81 -7.45 -2.44
CA ALA A 121 23.38 -6.11 -2.52
C ALA A 121 22.79 -5.20 -3.62
N ALA A 122 21.79 -5.66 -4.39
CA ALA A 122 21.00 -4.80 -5.27
C ALA A 122 19.77 -4.29 -4.51
N TYR A 123 19.37 -3.03 -4.78
CA TYR A 123 18.18 -2.43 -4.21
C TYR A 123 17.43 -1.60 -5.25
N TYR A 124 16.25 -1.17 -4.91
CA TYR A 124 15.40 -0.34 -5.78
C TYR A 124 14.84 0.85 -5.01
N THR A 125 14.35 1.81 -5.75
CA THR A 125 13.46 2.86 -5.25
C THR A 125 12.33 3.08 -6.24
N SER A 126 11.11 3.31 -5.74
CA SER A 126 10.00 3.74 -6.58
C SER A 126 10.27 5.15 -7.11
N LEU A 127 10.12 5.36 -8.41
CA LEU A 127 10.20 6.67 -9.07
C LEU A 127 8.84 7.34 -9.14
N ASP A 128 7.80 6.54 -9.27
CA ASP A 128 6.41 6.97 -9.32
C ASP A 128 5.47 5.87 -8.80
N LEU A 129 4.24 6.27 -8.52
CA LEU A 129 3.13 5.37 -8.25
C LEU A 129 1.85 6.01 -8.79
N ALA A 130 1.29 5.46 -9.86
CA ALA A 130 0.02 5.91 -10.42
C ALA A 130 -1.12 5.01 -9.93
N THR A 131 -1.84 5.43 -8.90
CA THR A 131 -2.94 4.68 -8.30
C THR A 131 -4.30 5.15 -8.84
N ARG A 132 -5.15 4.21 -9.21
CA ARG A 132 -6.54 4.42 -9.62
C ARG A 132 -7.48 3.81 -8.60
N PHE A 133 -8.29 4.64 -7.96
CA PHE A 133 -9.30 4.24 -6.99
C PHE A 133 -10.59 3.92 -7.73
N ILE A 134 -11.00 2.65 -7.71
CA ILE A 134 -12.12 2.15 -8.52
C ILE A 134 -13.38 2.02 -7.69
N ARG A 135 -13.25 1.63 -6.42
CA ARG A 135 -14.37 1.46 -5.48
C ARG A 135 -13.97 1.91 -4.07
N PRO A 136 -14.93 2.45 -3.31
CA PRO A 136 -14.69 2.72 -1.90
C PRO A 136 -14.51 1.42 -1.12
N VAL A 137 -13.61 1.45 -0.15
CA VAL A 137 -13.42 0.40 0.86
C VAL A 137 -13.96 0.88 2.19
N THR A 138 -14.65 0.02 2.90
CA THR A 138 -15.14 0.26 4.26
C THR A 138 -14.78 -0.93 5.15
N THR A 139 -15.03 -0.82 6.45
CA THR A 139 -14.88 -1.96 7.40
C THR A 139 -15.73 -3.18 6.98
N GLY A 140 -16.84 -2.96 6.25
CA GLY A 140 -17.70 -4.02 5.70
C GLY A 140 -17.13 -4.72 4.45
N SER A 141 -16.04 -4.23 3.87
CA SER A 141 -15.42 -4.85 2.69
C SER A 141 -14.71 -6.18 3.02
N GLY A 142 -14.46 -6.46 4.30
CA GLY A 142 -13.71 -7.63 4.72
C GLY A 142 -12.22 -7.53 4.38
N ARG A 143 -11.53 -8.66 4.47
CA ARG A 143 -10.09 -8.76 4.15
C ARG A 143 -9.87 -8.51 2.67
N LEU A 144 -8.91 -7.65 2.35
CA LEU A 144 -8.48 -7.35 0.99
C LEU A 144 -7.07 -7.89 0.74
N LEU A 145 -6.80 -8.25 -0.50
CA LEU A 145 -5.49 -8.68 -0.99
C LEU A 145 -4.98 -7.67 -2.01
N CYS A 146 -3.73 -7.26 -1.86
CA CYS A 146 -3.02 -6.43 -2.82
C CYS A 146 -1.90 -7.26 -3.46
N GLU A 147 -2.09 -7.65 -4.70
CA GLU A 147 -1.14 -8.42 -5.48
C GLU A 147 -0.34 -7.48 -6.37
N GLY A 148 0.98 -7.50 -6.24
CA GLY A 148 1.94 -6.84 -7.10
C GLY A 148 2.60 -7.85 -8.03
N THR A 149 2.77 -7.48 -9.30
CA THR A 149 3.43 -8.29 -10.33
C THR A 149 4.39 -7.43 -11.15
N VAL A 150 5.57 -7.98 -11.45
CA VAL A 150 6.53 -7.34 -12.35
C VAL A 150 6.09 -7.57 -13.79
N THR A 151 5.88 -6.49 -14.53
CA THR A 151 5.56 -6.52 -15.97
C THR A 151 6.80 -6.41 -16.83
N HIS A 152 7.84 -5.75 -16.34
CA HIS A 152 9.15 -5.66 -17.01
C HIS A 152 10.28 -5.48 -15.99
N LEU A 153 11.38 -6.19 -16.19
CA LEU A 153 12.62 -6.02 -15.43
C LEU A 153 13.78 -5.79 -16.39
N GLY A 154 14.30 -4.57 -16.40
CA GLY A 154 15.50 -4.18 -17.13
C GLY A 154 16.76 -4.18 -16.26
N SER A 155 17.85 -3.66 -16.81
CA SER A 155 19.12 -3.54 -16.09
C SER A 155 19.09 -2.43 -15.02
N ARG A 156 18.41 -1.32 -15.29
CA ARG A 156 18.35 -0.12 -14.44
C ARG A 156 16.95 0.26 -13.98
N THR A 157 15.91 -0.27 -14.61
CA THR A 157 14.51 0.06 -14.29
C THR A 157 13.66 -1.19 -14.28
N ALA A 158 12.58 -1.17 -13.52
CA ALA A 158 11.54 -2.15 -13.55
C ALA A 158 10.18 -1.47 -13.61
N LEU A 159 9.22 -2.14 -14.24
CA LEU A 159 7.80 -1.75 -14.23
C LEU A 159 7.02 -2.85 -13.52
N ALA A 160 6.20 -2.46 -12.56
CA ALA A 160 5.30 -3.35 -11.85
C ALA A 160 3.88 -2.77 -11.83
N GLU A 161 2.91 -3.64 -11.66
CA GLU A 161 1.52 -3.28 -11.42
C GLU A 161 1.01 -3.93 -10.14
N ALA A 162 -0.01 -3.31 -9.52
CA ALA A 162 -0.67 -3.85 -8.34
C ALA A 162 -2.18 -3.80 -8.48
N ARG A 163 -2.86 -4.80 -7.91
CA ARG A 163 -4.32 -4.94 -7.89
C ARG A 163 -4.79 -5.20 -6.47
N LEU A 164 -5.67 -4.32 -5.97
CA LEU A 164 -6.33 -4.50 -4.67
C LEU A 164 -7.70 -5.12 -4.90
N THR A 165 -7.92 -6.32 -4.37
CA THR A 165 -9.14 -7.10 -4.56
C THR A 165 -9.67 -7.67 -3.24
N ASP A 166 -10.97 -8.01 -3.19
CA ASP A 166 -11.53 -8.85 -2.14
C ASP A 166 -11.45 -10.34 -2.48
N ALA A 167 -11.94 -11.19 -1.58
CA ALA A 167 -11.93 -12.64 -1.75
C ALA A 167 -12.76 -13.14 -2.96
N SER A 168 -13.68 -12.32 -3.49
CA SER A 168 -14.44 -12.62 -4.70
C SER A 168 -13.72 -12.21 -5.99
N GLY A 169 -12.55 -11.56 -5.87
CA GLY A 169 -11.80 -11.00 -7.00
C GLY A 169 -12.30 -9.63 -7.48
N LYS A 170 -13.20 -9.00 -6.74
CA LYS A 170 -13.72 -7.66 -7.05
C LYS A 170 -12.62 -6.62 -6.85
N LEU A 171 -12.33 -5.84 -7.90
CA LEU A 171 -11.24 -4.86 -7.92
C LEU A 171 -11.64 -3.56 -7.23
N TYR A 172 -10.80 -3.09 -6.29
CA TYR A 172 -10.97 -1.83 -5.55
C TYR A 172 -9.99 -0.75 -5.97
N ALA A 173 -8.75 -1.15 -6.26
CA ALA A 173 -7.74 -0.25 -6.82
C ALA A 173 -6.81 -1.00 -7.76
N HIS A 174 -6.20 -0.23 -8.67
CA HIS A 174 -5.13 -0.68 -9.55
C HIS A 174 -4.04 0.38 -9.54
N ALA A 175 -2.77 -0.04 -9.53
CA ALA A 175 -1.64 0.86 -9.62
C ALA A 175 -0.58 0.33 -10.58
N THR A 176 0.23 1.27 -11.07
CA THR A 176 1.49 0.99 -11.77
C THR A 176 2.61 1.78 -11.12
N SER A 177 3.79 1.20 -11.07
CA SER A 177 4.99 1.84 -10.49
C SER A 177 6.20 1.56 -11.37
N ASN A 178 6.99 2.60 -11.64
CA ASN A 178 8.33 2.50 -12.19
C ASN A 178 9.33 2.51 -11.04
N CYS A 179 10.27 1.59 -11.07
CA CYS A 179 11.34 1.50 -10.08
C CYS A 179 12.70 1.69 -10.73
N LEU A 180 13.58 2.44 -10.06
CA LEU A 180 15.00 2.51 -10.38
C LEU A 180 15.75 1.43 -9.61
N ILE A 181 16.61 0.69 -10.29
CA ILE A 181 17.40 -0.40 -9.71
C ILE A 181 18.84 0.06 -9.55
N PHE A 182 19.39 -0.17 -8.37
CA PHE A 182 20.79 0.05 -8.05
C PHE A 182 21.48 -1.31 -7.89
N ARG A 183 22.61 -1.50 -8.58
CA ARG A 183 23.41 -2.72 -8.56
C ARG A 183 24.84 -2.40 -8.10
N PRO A 184 25.49 -3.30 -7.35
CA PRO A 184 26.91 -3.12 -7.01
C PRO A 184 27.75 -3.02 -8.29
N GLY A 185 28.60 -2.01 -8.37
CA GLY A 185 29.54 -1.82 -9.49
C GLY A 185 28.92 -1.26 -10.77
N GLY A 186 27.71 -0.68 -10.72
CA GLY A 186 27.05 0.02 -11.83
C GLY A 186 27.16 1.53 -11.74
#